data_609857b08ce449f5b9c36d8bbfe40870
#
_entry.id   609857b08ce449f5b9c36d8bbfe40870
#
_cell.length_a   1.000
_cell.length_b   1.000
_cell.length_c   1.000
_cell.angle_alpha   90.00
_cell.angle_beta   90.00
_cell.angle_gamma   90.00
#
_symmetry.space_group_name_H-M   'P 1'
#
loop_
_entity.id
_entity.type
_entity.pdbx_description
1 polymer ?
#
loop_
_entity_poly.entity_id
_entity_poly.type
_entity_poly.pdbx_seq_one_letter_code
_entity_poly.pdbx_strand_id
1 'polypeptide(L)'
;EMSASLVGSEMCIRDSFKAKKNNFPKQDRFSMRLFLLSFKDAIWALIMPIIILGGIYAGIFTPTESAAVAVFYGVLICMLIYREVSGRELYDILKTTAASVSNLMILVVTAQLFGYILTYYRIPVYVTDLFMAVASNKYVFLILINILLLVVGMFMEVGATNLILGPILAPIAAGFGIDPVHFGMLFVYLLALGQATPPFGTTMFVACGISGVSMGRIAKQLLPFIAVEIFCALLFSFVPALSTWIPSMLA
;
A
#
# COMPACT_ATOMS: atom_id res chain seq x y z
N GLU A 1 1.80 0.24 -4.01
CA GLU A 1 1.48 1.26 -5.04
C GLU A 1 0.37 2.22 -4.63
N MET A 2 -0.68 1.76 -3.95
CA MET A 2 -1.78 2.62 -3.47
C MET A 2 -1.32 3.65 -2.41
N SER A 3 -0.37 3.30 -1.53
CA SER A 3 0.21 4.22 -0.55
C SER A 3 1.09 5.30 -1.19
N ALA A 4 1.84 4.97 -2.25
CA ALA A 4 2.63 5.95 -2.99
C ALA A 4 1.77 6.99 -3.72
N SER A 5 0.58 6.60 -4.19
CA SER A 5 -0.40 7.49 -4.81
C SER A 5 -1.02 8.46 -3.80
N LEU A 6 -1.35 8.01 -2.58
CA LEU A 6 -1.87 8.85 -1.50
C LEU A 6 -0.82 9.87 -1.02
N VAL A 7 0.41 9.43 -0.78
CA VAL A 7 1.53 10.32 -0.41
C VAL A 7 1.82 11.32 -1.54
N GLY A 8 1.71 10.91 -2.80
CA GLY A 8 1.86 11.80 -3.94
C GLY A 8 0.80 12.90 -4.00
N SER A 9 -0.47 12.59 -3.76
CA SER A 9 -1.56 13.57 -3.78
C SER A 9 -1.48 14.57 -2.61
N GLU A 10 -1.11 14.13 -1.42
CA GLU A 10 -0.92 15.00 -0.26
C GLU A 10 0.28 15.94 -0.43
N MET A 11 1.39 15.44 -0.99
CA MET A 11 2.52 16.28 -1.38
C MET A 11 2.12 17.35 -2.39
N CYS A 12 1.32 17.01 -3.41
CA CYS A 12 0.84 17.96 -4.40
C CYS A 12 -0.02 19.07 -3.78
N ILE A 13 -0.91 18.78 -2.86
CA ILE A 13 -1.74 19.77 -2.17
C ILE A 13 -0.86 20.72 -1.35
N ARG A 14 0.08 20.19 -0.58
CA ARG A 14 1.00 20.98 0.24
C ARG A 14 1.95 21.83 -0.61
N ASP A 15 2.51 21.25 -1.68
CA ASP A 15 3.42 21.97 -2.56
C ASP A 15 2.68 23.08 -3.30
N SER A 16 1.41 22.91 -3.66
CA SER A 16 0.54 23.95 -4.17
C SER A 16 0.35 25.10 -3.17
N PHE A 17 0.12 24.79 -1.89
CA PHE A 17 0.02 25.80 -0.84
C PHE A 17 1.35 26.53 -0.58
N LYS A 18 2.47 25.80 -0.51
CA LYS A 18 3.81 26.38 -0.35
C LYS A 18 4.23 27.21 -1.56
N ALA A 19 3.95 26.71 -2.76
CA ALA A 19 4.24 27.43 -4.01
C ALA A 19 3.49 28.75 -4.08
N LYS A 20 2.22 28.78 -3.65
CA LYS A 20 1.42 30.00 -3.57
C LYS A 20 1.95 30.98 -2.52
N LYS A 21 2.43 30.47 -1.37
CA LYS A 21 2.97 31.30 -0.28
C LYS A 21 4.36 31.87 -0.61
N ASN A 22 5.18 31.15 -1.36
CA ASN A 22 6.56 31.53 -1.67
C ASN A 22 6.73 32.11 -3.10
N ASN A 23 5.65 32.43 -3.80
CA ASN A 23 5.65 33.01 -5.16
C ASN A 23 6.56 32.25 -6.15
N PHE A 24 6.52 30.90 -6.13
CA PHE A 24 7.26 30.14 -7.14
C PHE A 24 6.77 30.47 -8.56
N PRO A 25 7.66 30.46 -9.56
CA PRO A 25 7.28 30.75 -10.94
C PRO A 25 6.17 29.79 -11.37
N LYS A 26 5.06 30.36 -11.83
CA LYS A 26 3.92 29.59 -12.35
C LYS A 26 4.26 29.10 -13.74
N GLN A 27 4.07 27.82 -13.99
CA GLN A 27 4.09 27.26 -15.34
C GLN A 27 2.95 27.87 -16.17
N ASP A 28 3.09 27.85 -17.49
CA ASP A 28 2.15 28.48 -18.42
C ASP A 28 0.69 28.12 -18.14
N ARG A 29 -0.21 29.02 -18.52
CA ARG A 29 -1.65 28.86 -18.33
C ARG A 29 -2.13 27.53 -18.92
N PHE A 30 -3.04 26.86 -18.20
CA PHE A 30 -3.73 25.68 -18.70
C PHE A 30 -4.20 25.89 -20.14
N SER A 31 -3.68 25.05 -21.06
CA SER A 31 -4.07 25.05 -22.47
C SER A 31 -4.83 23.76 -22.76
N MET A 32 -6.09 23.88 -23.15
CA MET A 32 -6.91 22.74 -23.55
C MET A 32 -6.28 21.93 -24.69
N ARG A 33 -5.58 22.62 -25.59
CA ARG A 33 -4.86 21.97 -26.70
C ARG A 33 -3.71 21.08 -26.17
N LEU A 34 -2.93 21.60 -25.22
CA LEU A 34 -1.84 20.84 -24.60
C LEU A 34 -2.37 19.65 -23.80
N PHE A 35 -3.47 19.85 -23.08
CA PHE A 35 -4.14 18.77 -22.35
C PHE A 35 -4.61 17.65 -23.28
N LEU A 36 -5.27 17.98 -24.38
CA LEU A 36 -5.75 16.99 -25.36
C LEU A 36 -4.60 16.25 -26.05
N LEU A 37 -3.49 16.92 -26.36
CA LEU A 37 -2.31 16.29 -26.93
C LEU A 37 -1.68 15.32 -25.93
N SER A 38 -1.43 15.77 -24.68
CA SER A 38 -0.87 14.92 -23.62
C SER A 38 -1.79 13.75 -23.28
N PHE A 39 -3.11 13.95 -23.29
CA PHE A 39 -4.09 12.89 -23.09
C PHE A 39 -4.03 11.83 -24.20
N LYS A 40 -3.91 12.27 -25.45
CA LYS A 40 -3.75 11.38 -26.60
C LYS A 40 -2.47 10.56 -26.50
N ASP A 41 -1.38 11.15 -26.08
CA ASP A 41 -0.09 10.45 -25.92
C ASP A 41 -0.12 9.49 -24.74
N ALA A 42 -0.83 9.85 -23.66
CA ALA A 42 -0.96 9.03 -22.45
C ALA A 42 -2.07 7.95 -22.53
N ILE A 43 -2.92 7.93 -23.57
CA ILE A 43 -4.11 7.08 -23.60
C ILE A 43 -3.78 5.60 -23.42
N TRP A 44 -2.70 5.14 -24.03
CA TRP A 44 -2.25 3.75 -23.92
C TRP A 44 -1.84 3.39 -22.49
N ALA A 45 -1.20 4.30 -21.78
CA ALA A 45 -0.86 4.10 -20.38
C ALA A 45 -2.11 4.14 -19.49
N LEU A 46 -3.10 4.99 -19.81
CA LEU A 46 -4.36 5.11 -19.06
C LEU A 46 -5.29 3.89 -19.24
N ILE A 47 -5.15 3.14 -20.32
CA ILE A 47 -5.89 1.89 -20.53
C ILE A 47 -5.45 0.80 -19.55
N MET A 48 -4.20 0.79 -19.09
CA MET A 48 -3.69 -0.23 -18.16
C MET A 48 -4.51 -0.34 -16.86
N PRO A 49 -4.75 0.75 -16.09
CA PRO A 49 -5.63 0.70 -14.93
C PRO A 49 -7.05 0.21 -15.25
N ILE A 50 -7.58 0.55 -16.43
CA ILE A 50 -8.91 0.11 -16.86
C ILE A 50 -8.93 -1.40 -17.11
N ILE A 51 -7.88 -1.95 -17.72
CA ILE A 51 -7.75 -3.41 -17.92
C ILE A 51 -7.68 -4.12 -16.56
N ILE A 52 -6.85 -3.63 -15.63
CA ILE A 52 -6.65 -4.24 -14.32
C ILE A 52 -7.96 -4.20 -13.52
N LEU A 53 -8.46 -3.01 -13.26
CA LEU A 53 -9.63 -2.83 -12.40
C LEU A 53 -10.91 -3.35 -13.07
N GLY A 54 -11.08 -3.09 -14.37
CA GLY A 54 -12.22 -3.56 -15.12
C GLY A 54 -12.27 -5.09 -15.19
N GLY A 55 -11.13 -5.75 -15.40
CA GLY A 55 -11.05 -7.22 -15.42
C GLY A 55 -11.35 -7.86 -14.08
N ILE A 56 -10.89 -7.25 -12.98
CA ILE A 56 -11.15 -7.72 -11.61
C ILE A 56 -12.63 -7.50 -11.24
N TYR A 57 -13.16 -6.30 -11.43
CA TYR A 57 -14.55 -5.99 -11.08
C TYR A 57 -15.58 -6.69 -11.95
N ALA A 58 -15.25 -6.99 -13.21
CA ALA A 58 -16.10 -7.82 -14.07
C ALA A 58 -16.02 -9.33 -13.74
N GLY A 59 -15.18 -9.73 -12.77
CA GLY A 59 -14.99 -11.14 -12.39
C GLY A 59 -14.31 -11.99 -13.48
N ILE A 60 -13.67 -11.36 -14.47
CA ILE A 60 -13.00 -12.06 -15.60
C ILE A 60 -11.63 -12.57 -15.13
N PHE A 61 -10.93 -11.79 -14.33
CA PHE A 61 -9.57 -12.07 -13.84
C PHE A 61 -9.48 -12.02 -12.32
N THR A 62 -8.69 -12.91 -11.77
CA THR A 62 -8.17 -12.75 -10.40
C THR A 62 -7.14 -11.60 -10.36
N PRO A 63 -6.83 -11.02 -9.19
CA PRO A 63 -5.81 -9.98 -9.08
C PRO A 63 -4.44 -10.39 -9.64
N THR A 64 -4.05 -11.65 -9.49
CA THR A 64 -2.79 -12.20 -10.01
C THR A 64 -2.79 -12.35 -11.52
N GLU A 65 -3.89 -12.82 -12.11
CA GLU A 65 -4.04 -12.91 -13.57
C GLU A 65 -4.08 -11.52 -14.20
N SER A 66 -4.79 -10.58 -13.56
CA SER A 66 -4.84 -9.18 -14.01
C SER A 66 -3.46 -8.52 -14.01
N ALA A 67 -2.63 -8.82 -13.01
CA ALA A 67 -1.24 -8.36 -12.97
C ALA A 67 -0.41 -8.93 -14.13
N ALA A 68 -0.57 -10.21 -14.45
CA ALA A 68 0.12 -10.84 -15.59
C ALA A 68 -0.30 -10.20 -16.92
N VAL A 69 -1.59 -9.96 -17.12
CA VAL A 69 -2.12 -9.27 -18.32
C VAL A 69 -1.56 -7.84 -18.40
N ALA A 70 -1.49 -7.13 -17.29
CA ALA A 70 -0.94 -5.78 -17.23
C ALA A 70 0.55 -5.73 -17.60
N VAL A 71 1.35 -6.70 -17.12
CA VAL A 71 2.77 -6.82 -17.50
C VAL A 71 2.90 -7.06 -19.01
N PHE A 72 2.14 -8.01 -19.56
CA PHE A 72 2.18 -8.30 -20.99
C PHE A 72 1.76 -7.08 -21.82
N TYR A 73 0.68 -6.41 -21.44
CA TYR A 73 0.22 -5.17 -22.06
C TYR A 73 1.29 -4.07 -21.98
N GLY A 74 1.87 -3.85 -20.80
CA GLY A 74 2.92 -2.84 -20.58
C GLY A 74 4.13 -3.07 -21.48
N VAL A 75 4.62 -4.31 -21.57
CA VAL A 75 5.74 -4.68 -22.47
C VAL A 75 5.40 -4.38 -23.92
N LEU A 76 4.20 -4.77 -24.38
CA LEU A 76 3.77 -4.48 -25.75
C LEU A 76 3.74 -2.97 -26.05
N ILE A 77 3.15 -2.18 -25.17
CA ILE A 77 3.03 -0.73 -25.35
C ILE A 77 4.41 -0.06 -25.35
N CYS A 78 5.28 -0.40 -24.40
CA CYS A 78 6.61 0.19 -24.30
C CYS A 78 7.51 -0.17 -25.48
N MET A 79 7.40 -1.39 -26.01
CA MET A 79 8.25 -1.85 -27.13
C MET A 79 7.69 -1.43 -28.49
N LEU A 80 6.37 -1.51 -28.72
CA LEU A 80 5.78 -1.34 -30.06
C LEU A 80 5.29 0.09 -30.30
N ILE A 81 4.68 0.72 -29.30
CA ILE A 81 4.04 2.04 -29.44
C ILE A 81 5.01 3.15 -29.03
N TYR A 82 5.49 3.13 -27.81
CA TYR A 82 6.42 4.15 -27.33
C TYR A 82 7.84 3.93 -27.83
N ARG A 83 8.22 2.68 -28.10
CA ARG A 83 9.56 2.30 -28.58
C ARG A 83 10.70 2.79 -27.66
N GLU A 84 10.39 2.90 -26.38
CA GLU A 84 11.34 3.35 -25.36
C GLU A 84 12.19 2.22 -24.79
N VAL A 85 11.73 0.96 -24.93
CA VAL A 85 12.41 -0.22 -24.39
C VAL A 85 12.89 -1.10 -25.52
N SER A 86 14.19 -1.30 -25.61
CA SER A 86 14.81 -2.25 -26.53
C SER A 86 14.78 -3.68 -25.97
N GLY A 87 14.96 -4.68 -26.83
CA GLY A 87 15.02 -6.08 -26.40
C GLY A 87 16.13 -6.37 -25.37
N ARG A 88 17.22 -5.63 -25.42
CA ARG A 88 18.33 -5.76 -24.47
C ARG A 88 17.96 -5.17 -23.11
N GLU A 89 17.35 -4.01 -23.09
CA GLU A 89 16.84 -3.39 -21.86
C GLU A 89 15.73 -4.24 -21.21
N LEU A 90 14.85 -4.83 -22.01
CA LEU A 90 13.84 -5.77 -21.50
C LEU A 90 14.51 -6.97 -20.81
N TYR A 91 15.57 -7.53 -21.39
CA TYR A 91 16.32 -8.61 -20.76
C TYR A 91 16.93 -8.19 -19.42
N ASP A 92 17.52 -7.00 -19.33
CA ASP A 92 18.09 -6.48 -18.09
C ASP A 92 17.01 -6.20 -17.03
N ILE A 93 15.85 -5.71 -17.44
CA ILE A 93 14.68 -5.54 -16.56
C ILE A 93 14.22 -6.90 -16.02
N LEU A 94 14.06 -7.91 -16.89
CA LEU A 94 13.65 -9.25 -16.48
C LEU A 94 14.66 -9.88 -15.52
N LYS A 95 15.96 -9.72 -15.77
CA LYS A 95 17.02 -10.21 -14.89
C LYS A 95 16.96 -9.57 -13.50
N THR A 96 16.81 -8.26 -13.44
CA THR A 96 16.69 -7.52 -12.19
C THR A 96 15.41 -7.89 -11.44
N THR A 97 14.30 -8.05 -12.17
CA THR A 97 13.02 -8.49 -11.61
C THR A 97 13.13 -9.91 -11.05
N ALA A 98 13.77 -10.83 -11.78
CA ALA A 98 13.99 -12.20 -11.31
C ALA A 98 14.79 -12.24 -10.00
N ALA A 99 15.84 -11.42 -9.87
CA ALA A 99 16.61 -11.31 -8.64
C ALA A 99 15.75 -10.78 -7.47
N SER A 100 14.94 -9.76 -7.72
CA SER A 100 14.03 -9.19 -6.72
C SER A 100 12.96 -10.20 -6.29
N VAL A 101 12.35 -10.90 -7.24
CA VAL A 101 11.35 -11.95 -6.97
C VAL A 101 11.98 -13.11 -6.17
N SER A 102 13.22 -13.51 -6.51
CA SER A 102 13.91 -14.57 -5.76
C SER A 102 14.08 -14.22 -4.29
N ASN A 103 14.47 -12.99 -3.97
CA ASN A 103 14.57 -12.52 -2.60
C ASN A 103 13.21 -12.53 -1.87
N LEU A 104 12.14 -12.10 -2.56
CA LEU A 104 10.78 -12.16 -2.00
C LEU A 104 10.32 -13.60 -1.78
N MET A 105 10.64 -14.53 -2.69
CA MET A 105 10.27 -15.95 -2.53
C MET A 105 10.93 -16.60 -1.31
N ILE A 106 12.18 -16.26 -1.01
CA ILE A 106 12.85 -16.73 0.22
C ILE A 106 12.09 -16.25 1.46
N LEU A 107 11.68 -14.97 1.48
CA LEU A 107 10.86 -14.42 2.58
C LEU A 107 9.52 -15.15 2.70
N VAL A 108 8.83 -15.40 1.59
CA VAL A 108 7.54 -16.10 1.57
C VAL A 108 7.69 -17.51 2.13
N VAL A 109 8.68 -18.28 1.68
CA VAL A 109 8.94 -19.65 2.16
C VAL A 109 9.24 -19.64 3.65
N THR A 110 10.10 -18.73 4.11
CA THR A 110 10.45 -18.61 5.53
C THR A 110 9.24 -18.21 6.37
N ALA A 111 8.42 -17.28 5.91
CA ALA A 111 7.19 -16.86 6.58
C ALA A 111 6.15 -17.99 6.66
N GLN A 112 6.00 -18.80 5.60
CA GLN A 112 5.13 -19.97 5.60
C GLN A 112 5.57 -21.02 6.62
N LEU A 113 6.88 -21.33 6.68
CA LEU A 113 7.42 -22.23 7.67
C LEU A 113 7.19 -21.71 9.09
N PHE A 114 7.44 -20.43 9.32
CA PHE A 114 7.19 -19.78 10.60
C PHE A 114 5.70 -19.83 10.98
N GLY A 115 4.80 -19.53 10.05
CA GLY A 115 3.36 -19.62 10.24
C GLY A 115 2.89 -21.03 10.59
N TYR A 116 3.48 -22.05 9.95
CA TYR A 116 3.22 -23.45 10.28
C TYR A 116 3.63 -23.78 11.72
N ILE A 117 4.83 -23.36 12.13
CA ILE A 117 5.34 -23.56 13.49
C ILE A 117 4.43 -22.87 14.52
N LEU A 118 4.04 -21.62 14.27
CA LEU A 118 3.13 -20.88 15.14
C LEU A 118 1.79 -21.60 15.32
N THR A 119 1.24 -22.13 14.23
CA THR A 119 -0.03 -22.87 14.24
C THR A 119 0.12 -24.21 14.97
N TYR A 120 1.22 -24.92 14.75
CA TYR A 120 1.52 -26.19 15.44
C TYR A 120 1.59 -26.01 16.95
N TYR A 121 2.24 -24.96 17.43
CA TYR A 121 2.33 -24.63 18.85
C TYR A 121 1.10 -23.89 19.40
N ARG A 122 0.04 -23.73 18.60
CA ARG A 122 -1.19 -22.99 18.96
C ARG A 122 -0.94 -21.56 19.48
N ILE A 123 0.14 -20.94 19.05
CA ILE A 123 0.47 -19.55 19.44
C ILE A 123 -0.69 -18.57 19.19
N PRO A 124 -1.44 -18.65 18.06
CA PRO A 124 -2.61 -17.78 17.85
C PRO A 124 -3.64 -17.86 18.98
N VAL A 125 -3.84 -19.04 19.58
CA VAL A 125 -4.78 -19.24 20.70
C VAL A 125 -4.29 -18.48 21.93
N TYR A 126 -3.02 -18.62 22.31
CA TYR A 126 -2.46 -17.89 23.45
C TYR A 126 -2.50 -16.37 23.25
N VAL A 127 -2.22 -15.91 22.03
CA VAL A 127 -2.32 -14.49 21.69
C VAL A 127 -3.78 -14.02 21.77
N THR A 128 -4.73 -14.84 21.32
CA THR A 128 -6.16 -14.54 21.45
C THR A 128 -6.56 -14.40 22.91
N ASP A 129 -6.18 -15.36 23.76
CA ASP A 129 -6.50 -15.34 25.19
C ASP A 129 -5.93 -14.09 25.86
N LEU A 130 -4.69 -13.69 25.51
CA LEU A 130 -4.07 -12.47 26.00
C LEU A 130 -4.85 -11.22 25.55
N PHE A 131 -5.23 -11.15 24.27
CA PHE A 131 -6.04 -10.02 23.77
C PHE A 131 -7.41 -9.99 24.43
N MET A 132 -8.07 -11.13 24.62
CA MET A 132 -9.36 -11.22 25.31
C MET A 132 -9.27 -10.82 26.78
N ALA A 133 -8.14 -11.09 27.44
CA ALA A 133 -7.92 -10.68 28.83
C ALA A 133 -7.71 -9.16 28.97
N VAL A 134 -7.10 -8.51 27.99
CA VAL A 134 -6.80 -7.07 28.00
C VAL A 134 -7.91 -6.27 27.34
N ALA A 135 -8.45 -6.74 26.21
CA ALA A 135 -9.48 -6.06 25.45
C ALA A 135 -10.87 -6.42 26.01
N SER A 136 -11.39 -5.57 26.86
CA SER A 136 -12.74 -5.75 27.45
C SER A 136 -13.87 -5.68 26.42
N ASN A 137 -13.63 -5.08 25.25
CA ASN A 137 -14.61 -4.95 24.17
C ASN A 137 -13.93 -4.69 22.81
N LYS A 138 -14.72 -4.77 21.73
CA LYS A 138 -14.31 -4.53 20.35
C LYS A 138 -13.53 -3.21 20.15
N TYR A 139 -13.89 -2.14 20.83
CA TYR A 139 -13.26 -0.83 20.64
C TYR A 139 -11.85 -0.80 21.24
N VAL A 140 -11.67 -1.39 22.42
CA VAL A 140 -10.36 -1.53 23.05
C VAL A 140 -9.45 -2.41 22.18
N PHE A 141 -9.98 -3.50 21.63
CA PHE A 141 -9.25 -4.34 20.69
C PHE A 141 -8.79 -3.55 19.46
N LEU A 142 -9.67 -2.75 18.84
CA LEU A 142 -9.32 -1.92 17.69
C LEU A 142 -8.20 -0.90 18.01
N ILE A 143 -8.25 -0.26 19.17
CA ILE A 143 -7.18 0.65 19.59
C ILE A 143 -5.85 -0.08 19.76
N LEU A 144 -5.85 -1.24 20.43
CA LEU A 144 -4.65 -2.05 20.62
C LEU A 144 -4.05 -2.51 19.29
N ILE A 145 -4.88 -2.95 18.35
CA ILE A 145 -4.45 -3.36 17.01
C ILE A 145 -3.89 -2.17 16.23
N ASN A 146 -4.51 -0.99 16.30
CA ASN A 146 -3.99 0.22 15.65
C ASN A 146 -2.56 0.52 16.13
N ILE A 147 -2.33 0.50 17.43
CA ILE A 147 -1.01 0.75 18.01
C ILE A 147 -0.01 -0.35 17.61
N LEU A 148 -0.43 -1.62 17.73
CA LEU A 148 0.43 -2.76 17.40
C LEU A 148 0.87 -2.71 15.93
N LEU A 149 -0.07 -2.58 15.00
CA LEU A 149 0.22 -2.61 13.57
C LEU A 149 1.01 -1.39 13.11
N LEU A 150 0.74 -0.22 13.70
CA LEU A 150 1.53 0.98 13.42
C LEU A 150 2.99 0.77 13.84
N VAL A 151 3.21 0.29 15.08
CA VAL A 151 4.57 0.03 15.60
C VAL A 151 5.27 -1.05 14.78
N VAL A 152 4.60 -2.17 14.49
CA VAL A 152 5.18 -3.25 13.67
C VAL A 152 5.51 -2.76 12.26
N GLY A 153 4.62 -1.98 11.65
CA GLY A 153 4.81 -1.40 10.31
C GLY A 153 6.01 -0.44 10.22
N MET A 154 6.42 0.18 11.33
CA MET A 154 7.64 1.01 11.34
C MET A 154 8.92 0.19 11.10
N PHE A 155 8.93 -1.09 11.48
CA PHE A 155 10.13 -1.94 11.49
C PHE A 155 10.09 -3.04 10.42
N MET A 156 8.91 -3.48 10.01
CA MET A 156 8.73 -4.62 9.12
C MET A 156 8.11 -4.20 7.79
N GLU A 157 8.44 -4.95 6.75
CA GLU A 157 7.83 -4.80 5.42
C GLU A 157 6.40 -5.35 5.43
N VAL A 158 5.47 -4.67 4.70
CA VAL A 158 4.03 -4.99 4.70
C VAL A 158 3.75 -6.43 4.29
N GLY A 159 4.41 -6.91 3.21
CA GLY A 159 4.18 -8.26 2.69
C GLY A 159 4.56 -9.33 3.70
N ALA A 160 5.75 -9.23 4.29
CA ALA A 160 6.22 -10.16 5.31
C ALA A 160 5.34 -10.13 6.57
N THR A 161 4.97 -8.93 7.01
CA THR A 161 4.11 -8.76 8.20
C THR A 161 2.71 -9.34 7.96
N ASN A 162 2.16 -9.14 6.76
CA ASN A 162 0.86 -9.70 6.41
C ASN A 162 0.86 -11.23 6.44
N LEU A 163 1.92 -11.86 5.93
CA LEU A 163 2.06 -13.32 5.94
C LEU A 163 2.22 -13.89 7.35
N ILE A 164 2.86 -13.16 8.26
CA ILE A 164 3.12 -13.63 9.63
C ILE A 164 1.94 -13.29 10.56
N LEU A 165 1.53 -12.04 10.62
CA LEU A 165 0.52 -11.57 11.58
C LEU A 165 -0.92 -11.73 11.08
N GLY A 166 -1.15 -11.75 9.77
CA GLY A 166 -2.48 -11.91 9.21
C GLY A 166 -3.20 -13.15 9.71
N PRO A 167 -2.61 -14.35 9.58
CA PRO A 167 -3.22 -15.60 10.08
C PRO A 167 -3.43 -15.64 11.59
N ILE A 168 -2.68 -14.86 12.36
CA ILE A 168 -2.80 -14.78 13.82
C ILE A 168 -3.93 -13.83 14.21
N LEU A 169 -3.94 -12.63 13.65
CA LEU A 169 -4.82 -11.54 14.10
C LEU A 169 -6.21 -11.58 13.46
N ALA A 170 -6.36 -12.14 12.25
CA ALA A 170 -7.66 -12.20 11.58
C ALA A 170 -8.69 -13.06 12.33
N PRO A 171 -8.36 -14.26 12.84
CA PRO A 171 -9.30 -15.04 13.67
C PRO A 171 -9.67 -14.34 14.98
N ILE A 172 -8.72 -13.60 15.58
CA ILE A 172 -8.98 -12.82 16.80
C ILE A 172 -9.98 -11.71 16.51
N ALA A 173 -9.77 -10.96 15.43
CA ALA A 173 -10.69 -9.90 15.00
C ALA A 173 -12.09 -10.43 14.73
N ALA A 174 -12.20 -11.59 14.08
CA ALA A 174 -13.48 -12.29 13.87
C ALA A 174 -14.17 -12.67 15.20
N GLY A 175 -13.41 -13.09 16.21
CA GLY A 175 -13.89 -13.37 17.56
C GLY A 175 -14.51 -12.15 18.26
N PHE A 176 -14.03 -10.94 17.94
CA PHE A 176 -14.62 -9.66 18.39
C PHE A 176 -15.79 -9.17 17.51
N GLY A 177 -16.22 -9.97 16.51
CA GLY A 177 -17.30 -9.62 15.59
C GLY A 177 -16.90 -8.51 14.59
N ILE A 178 -15.64 -8.42 14.23
CA ILE A 178 -15.15 -7.49 13.21
C ILE A 178 -15.23 -8.18 11.85
N ASP A 179 -15.82 -7.48 10.88
CA ASP A 179 -15.93 -7.96 9.51
C ASP A 179 -14.54 -8.22 8.89
N PRO A 180 -14.32 -9.37 8.21
CA PRO A 180 -13.01 -9.71 7.64
C PRO A 180 -12.48 -8.71 6.61
N VAL A 181 -13.36 -8.11 5.79
CA VAL A 181 -12.98 -7.10 4.77
C VAL A 181 -12.56 -5.82 5.47
N HIS A 182 -13.32 -5.40 6.48
CA HIS A 182 -12.97 -4.25 7.30
C HIS A 182 -11.63 -4.43 8.01
N PHE A 183 -11.41 -5.58 8.64
CA PHE A 183 -10.14 -5.89 9.31
C PHE A 183 -8.97 -5.92 8.33
N GLY A 184 -9.13 -6.59 7.17
CA GLY A 184 -8.10 -6.68 6.15
C GLY A 184 -7.68 -5.31 5.61
N MET A 185 -8.65 -4.43 5.34
CA MET A 185 -8.37 -3.06 4.91
C MET A 185 -7.61 -2.28 5.99
N LEU A 186 -8.08 -2.33 7.23
CA LEU A 186 -7.44 -1.66 8.35
C LEU A 186 -6.02 -2.16 8.59
N PHE A 187 -5.81 -3.48 8.50
CA PHE A 187 -4.53 -4.14 8.67
C PHE A 187 -3.49 -3.64 7.66
N VAL A 188 -3.82 -3.66 6.36
CA VAL A 188 -2.92 -3.20 5.31
C VAL A 188 -2.67 -1.69 5.40
N TYR A 189 -3.71 -0.90 5.70
CA TYR A 189 -3.60 0.55 5.84
C TYR A 189 -2.64 0.94 6.96
N LEU A 190 -2.78 0.34 8.15
CA LEU A 190 -1.92 0.64 9.30
C LEU A 190 -0.46 0.24 9.09
N LEU A 191 -0.22 -0.89 8.43
CA LEU A 191 1.13 -1.31 8.09
C LEU A 191 1.77 -0.36 7.07
N ALA A 192 1.02 0.07 6.05
CA ALA A 192 1.49 1.02 5.06
C ALA A 192 1.81 2.39 5.69
N LEU A 193 0.96 2.85 6.61
CA LEU A 193 1.19 4.06 7.39
C LEU A 193 2.45 3.93 8.27
N GLY A 194 2.65 2.78 8.92
CA GLY A 194 3.85 2.48 9.68
C GLY A 194 5.12 2.62 8.85
N GLN A 195 5.14 2.15 7.60
CA GLN A 195 6.29 2.28 6.70
C GLN A 195 6.66 3.72 6.34
N ALA A 196 5.72 4.65 6.41
CA ALA A 196 5.98 6.07 6.22
C ALA A 196 6.33 6.81 7.52
N THR A 197 6.22 6.12 8.68
CA THR A 197 6.36 6.72 10.01
C THR A 197 7.78 6.53 10.57
N PRO A 198 8.44 7.59 11.13
CA PRO A 198 9.70 7.43 11.84
C PRO A 198 9.58 6.45 13.03
N PRO A 199 10.64 5.74 13.44
CA PRO A 199 12.06 6.01 13.17
C PRO A 199 12.64 5.29 11.95
N PHE A 200 12.05 4.19 11.48
CA PHE A 200 12.70 3.38 10.44
C PHE A 200 12.00 3.44 9.09
N GLY A 201 10.72 3.54 8.98
CA GLY A 201 9.91 3.63 7.76
C GLY A 201 10.62 3.35 6.44
N THR A 202 10.49 2.14 5.89
CA THR A 202 11.20 1.73 4.66
C THR A 202 10.93 2.65 3.48
N THR A 203 9.69 3.13 3.34
CA THR A 203 9.30 4.10 2.31
C THR A 203 10.02 5.44 2.50
N MET A 204 10.23 5.86 3.74
CA MET A 204 10.96 7.08 4.05
C MET A 204 12.45 6.96 3.72
N PHE A 205 13.08 5.79 3.93
CA PHE A 205 14.45 5.52 3.49
C PHE A 205 14.62 5.63 1.99
N VAL A 206 13.71 5.04 1.22
CA VAL A 206 13.71 5.15 -0.24
C VAL A 206 13.58 6.60 -0.68
N ALA A 207 12.66 7.36 -0.08
CA ALA A 207 12.50 8.79 -0.36
C ALA A 207 13.76 9.60 -0.05
N CYS A 208 14.47 9.30 1.05
CA CYS A 208 15.77 9.91 1.37
C CYS A 208 16.83 9.57 0.33
N GLY A 209 16.90 8.32 -0.12
CA GLY A 209 17.84 7.87 -1.13
C GLY A 209 17.67 8.58 -2.48
N ILE A 210 16.42 8.77 -2.91
CA ILE A 210 16.08 9.45 -4.18
C ILE A 210 16.29 10.97 -4.07
N SER A 211 15.85 11.58 -2.97
CA SER A 211 15.86 13.04 -2.81
C SER A 211 17.20 13.62 -2.35
N GLY A 212 18.09 12.78 -1.79
CA GLY A 212 19.35 13.23 -1.16
C GLY A 212 19.13 14.06 0.14
N VAL A 213 17.89 14.13 0.64
CA VAL A 213 17.54 14.89 1.85
C VAL A 213 17.71 14.01 3.08
N SER A 214 18.25 14.56 4.18
CA SER A 214 18.44 13.82 5.42
C SER A 214 17.10 13.37 6.02
N MET A 215 17.08 12.14 6.55
CA MET A 215 15.91 11.49 7.15
C MET A 215 15.20 12.37 8.20
N GLY A 216 15.95 13.01 9.10
CA GLY A 216 15.37 13.88 10.13
C GLY A 216 14.63 15.10 9.57
N ARG A 217 15.04 15.61 8.41
CA ARG A 217 14.36 16.72 7.74
C ARG A 217 13.07 16.25 7.06
N ILE A 218 13.09 15.09 6.41
CA ILE A 218 11.89 14.48 5.81
C ILE A 218 10.90 14.10 6.91
N ALA A 219 11.34 13.41 7.96
CA ALA A 219 10.52 13.01 9.09
C ALA A 219 9.77 14.21 9.71
N LYS A 220 10.50 15.31 9.99
CA LYS A 220 9.89 16.53 10.56
C LYS A 220 8.82 17.15 9.65
N GLN A 221 8.98 17.00 8.35
CA GLN A 221 8.01 17.51 7.37
C GLN A 221 6.79 16.58 7.23
N LEU A 222 6.96 15.28 7.48
CA LEU A 222 5.89 14.28 7.41
C LEU A 222 5.00 14.24 8.67
N LEU A 223 5.51 14.65 9.83
CA LEU A 223 4.75 14.59 11.09
C LEU A 223 3.29 15.09 11.00
N PRO A 224 2.99 16.26 10.40
CA PRO A 224 1.61 16.72 10.31
C PRO A 224 0.74 15.83 9.42
N PHE A 225 1.31 15.17 8.40
CA PHE A 225 0.59 14.24 7.54
C PHE A 225 0.32 12.93 8.27
N ILE A 226 1.34 12.41 8.98
CA ILE A 226 1.21 11.21 9.82
C ILE A 226 0.11 11.42 10.87
N ALA A 227 0.00 12.61 11.46
CA ALA A 227 -1.06 12.91 12.41
C ALA A 227 -2.46 12.84 11.77
N VAL A 228 -2.62 13.38 10.55
CA VAL A 228 -3.86 13.27 9.79
C VAL A 228 -4.16 11.82 9.42
N GLU A 229 -3.17 11.07 8.97
CA GLU A 229 -3.30 9.66 8.61
C GLU A 229 -3.68 8.79 9.81
N ILE A 230 -3.09 9.05 10.99
CA ILE A 230 -3.50 8.37 12.25
C ILE A 230 -4.95 8.70 12.57
N PHE A 231 -5.36 9.96 12.41
CA PHE A 231 -6.77 10.34 12.60
C PHE A 231 -7.69 9.61 11.62
N CYS A 232 -7.31 9.52 10.35
CA CYS A 232 -8.05 8.74 9.35
C CYS A 232 -8.09 7.24 9.71
N ALA A 233 -6.97 6.66 10.18
CA ALA A 233 -6.91 5.29 10.65
C ALA A 233 -7.92 5.01 11.77
N LEU A 234 -7.99 5.91 12.75
CA LEU A 234 -8.98 5.82 13.82
C LEU A 234 -10.40 5.97 13.29
N LEU A 235 -10.65 6.90 12.38
CA LEU A 235 -11.96 7.05 11.75
C LEU A 235 -12.38 5.76 11.01
N PHE A 236 -11.50 5.18 10.20
CA PHE A 236 -11.76 3.91 9.54
C PHE A 236 -11.98 2.77 10.52
N SER A 237 -11.23 2.73 11.62
CA SER A 237 -11.37 1.69 12.65
C SER A 237 -12.75 1.69 13.31
N PHE A 238 -13.31 2.88 13.57
CA PHE A 238 -14.58 3.01 14.28
C PHE A 238 -15.82 3.11 13.38
N VAL A 239 -15.63 3.35 12.07
CA VAL A 239 -16.70 3.47 11.08
C VAL A 239 -16.56 2.40 10.00
N PRO A 240 -17.00 1.15 10.26
CA PRO A 240 -16.85 0.03 9.31
C PRO A 240 -17.47 0.30 7.94
N ALA A 241 -18.53 1.10 7.89
CA ALA A 241 -19.21 1.45 6.65
C ALA A 241 -18.28 2.06 5.60
N LEU A 242 -17.22 2.78 6.02
CA LEU A 242 -16.25 3.39 5.10
C LEU A 242 -15.44 2.35 4.30
N SER A 243 -15.23 1.18 4.86
CA SER A 243 -14.47 0.09 4.22
C SER A 243 -15.36 -0.96 3.57
N THR A 244 -16.58 -1.16 4.08
CA THR A 244 -17.48 -2.24 3.60
C THR A 244 -18.52 -1.76 2.60
N TRP A 245 -18.76 -0.45 2.50
CA TRP A 245 -19.80 0.10 1.62
C TRP A 245 -19.58 -0.27 0.12
N ILE A 246 -18.38 -0.07 -0.40
CA ILE A 246 -18.09 -0.41 -1.81
C ILE A 246 -18.18 -1.92 -2.05
N PRO A 247 -17.52 -2.79 -1.25
CA PRO A 247 -17.68 -4.23 -1.37
C PRO A 247 -19.12 -4.71 -1.28
N SER A 248 -19.92 -4.13 -0.38
CA SER A 248 -21.35 -4.50 -0.23
C SER A 248 -22.24 -4.08 -1.42
N MET A 249 -21.80 -3.13 -2.23
CA MET A 249 -22.50 -2.74 -3.48
C MET A 249 -22.14 -3.64 -4.66
N LEU A 250 -20.99 -4.35 -4.58
CA LEU A 250 -20.45 -5.18 -5.67
C LEU A 250 -20.69 -6.68 -5.42
N ALA A 251 -21.12 -7.06 -4.22
CA ALA A 251 -21.49 -8.43 -3.84
C ALA A 251 -22.96 -8.69 -4.15
#